data_52e9428510f8506a6b7fed06bbadca76
#
_entry.id   52e9428510f8506a6b7fed06bbadca76
#
_cell.length_a   1.000
_cell.length_b   1.000
_cell.length_c   1.000
_cell.angle_alpha   90.00
_cell.angle_beta   90.00
_cell.angle_gamma   90.00
#
_symmetry.space_group_name_H-M   'P 1'
#
loop_
_entity.id
_entity.type
_entity.pdbx_description
1 polymer ?
#
loop_
_entity_poly.entity_id
_entity_poly.type
_entity_poly.pdbx_seq_one_letter_code
_entity_poly.pdbx_strand_id
1 'polypeptide(L)'
;RTLYSLMLKVYLQGQEPLAHKGEFLVPIWKGKLSKDVCGAFRSILISSMVGKTLHKAMRSKQSDLYHSYLHAQQLGGRKGVSVSLGGHLIRAFLRIFKDRNQPTAVLFIDLQEAFYRVIRPLALSGHWDDAHIASLAARLHLDYHIMHDLKEHLLEASAIDLAGMKGVAKRAIRALHTDTFFALPGQHDVVRTSHGSRPGDSFADVVFGYLMARVLKSFEAQLATKN
;
A
#
# COMPACT_ATOMS: atom_id res chain seq x y z
N ARG A 1 -25.92 -13.61 -14.11
CA ARG A 1 -26.67 -12.38 -13.76
C ARG A 1 -26.66 -12.13 -12.25
N THR A 2 -27.00 -13.11 -11.41
CA THR A 2 -27.08 -12.98 -9.94
C THR A 2 -25.78 -12.44 -9.30
N LEU A 3 -24.61 -12.99 -9.68
CA LEU A 3 -23.32 -12.57 -9.15
C LEU A 3 -23.01 -11.09 -9.49
N TYR A 4 -23.32 -10.67 -10.72
CA TYR A 4 -23.14 -9.28 -11.14
C TYR A 4 -24.00 -8.31 -10.29
N SER A 5 -25.27 -8.66 -10.10
CA SER A 5 -26.19 -7.83 -9.29
C SER A 5 -25.72 -7.73 -7.84
N LEU A 6 -25.21 -8.82 -7.27
CA LEU A 6 -24.64 -8.83 -5.93
C LEU A 6 -23.39 -7.94 -5.84
N MET A 7 -22.47 -8.08 -6.77
CA MET A 7 -21.24 -7.25 -6.83
C MET A 7 -21.57 -5.78 -6.99
N LEU A 8 -22.55 -5.44 -7.84
CA LEU A 8 -22.99 -4.06 -8.03
C LEU A 8 -23.60 -3.50 -6.75
N LYS A 9 -24.41 -4.29 -6.03
CA LYS A 9 -24.99 -3.88 -4.74
C LYS A 9 -23.90 -3.62 -3.70
N VAL A 10 -22.91 -4.52 -3.57
CA VAL A 10 -21.75 -4.35 -2.68
C VAL A 10 -21.01 -3.06 -3.01
N TYR A 11 -20.72 -2.82 -4.27
CA TYR A 11 -20.01 -1.62 -4.71
C TYR A 11 -20.79 -0.33 -4.41
N LEU A 12 -22.08 -0.28 -4.77
CA LEU A 12 -22.90 0.93 -4.59
C LEU A 12 -23.15 1.26 -3.12
N GLN A 13 -23.34 0.25 -2.29
CA GLN A 13 -23.50 0.42 -0.83
C GLN A 13 -22.18 0.74 -0.14
N GLY A 14 -21.04 0.40 -0.74
CA GLY A 14 -19.73 0.54 -0.11
C GLY A 14 -19.58 -0.34 1.14
N GLN A 15 -20.23 -1.50 1.14
CA GLN A 15 -20.19 -2.48 2.23
C GLN A 15 -19.71 -3.82 1.70
N GLU A 16 -18.49 -4.18 2.07
CA GLU A 16 -17.92 -5.49 1.72
C GLU A 16 -18.46 -6.60 2.62
N PRO A 17 -18.90 -7.73 2.03
CA PRO A 17 -19.23 -8.92 2.80
C PRO A 17 -18.04 -9.40 3.63
N LEU A 18 -18.30 -9.97 4.80
CA LEU A 18 -17.27 -10.50 5.68
C LEU A 18 -16.37 -11.53 4.96
N ALA A 19 -16.96 -12.37 4.10
CA ALA A 19 -16.25 -13.36 3.30
C ALA A 19 -15.22 -12.76 2.32
N HIS A 20 -15.34 -11.47 1.97
CA HIS A 20 -14.34 -10.78 1.13
C HIS A 20 -13.24 -10.11 1.97
N LYS A 21 -13.46 -9.94 3.27
CA LYS A 21 -12.52 -9.31 4.20
C LYS A 21 -11.55 -10.30 4.83
N GLY A 22 -11.92 -11.59 4.84
CA GLY A 22 -11.11 -12.68 5.36
C GLY A 22 -10.16 -13.25 4.31
N GLU A 23 -8.98 -13.64 4.75
CA GLU A 23 -7.93 -14.22 3.91
C GLU A 23 -7.28 -15.40 4.62
N PHE A 24 -6.76 -16.36 3.85
CA PHE A 24 -5.88 -17.39 4.40
C PHE A 24 -4.42 -16.98 4.21
N LEU A 25 -3.65 -16.97 5.30
CA LEU A 25 -2.23 -16.69 5.26
C LEU A 25 -1.45 -17.99 5.03
N VAL A 26 -0.78 -18.06 3.88
CA VAL A 26 0.07 -19.21 3.52
C VAL A 26 1.53 -18.78 3.63
N PRO A 27 2.31 -19.38 4.56
CA PRO A 27 3.74 -19.10 4.67
C PRO A 27 4.53 -19.87 3.60
N ILE A 28 5.31 -19.15 2.80
CA ILE A 28 6.24 -19.73 1.81
C ILE A 28 7.67 -19.51 2.28
N TRP A 29 8.40 -20.58 2.47
CA TRP A 29 9.80 -20.52 2.88
C TRP A 29 10.70 -19.86 1.82
N LYS A 30 11.54 -18.89 2.25
CA LYS A 30 12.46 -18.13 1.39
C LYS A 30 13.74 -18.89 1.01
N GLY A 31 14.00 -20.06 1.62
CA GLY A 31 15.21 -20.86 1.35
C GLY A 31 16.51 -20.33 1.97
N LYS A 32 16.47 -19.31 2.81
CA LYS A 32 17.69 -18.64 3.30
C LYS A 32 17.95 -18.74 4.80
N LEU A 33 16.94 -18.98 5.61
CA LEU A 33 17.02 -19.06 7.07
C LEU A 33 16.40 -20.35 7.56
N SER A 34 16.67 -20.72 8.84
CA SER A 34 16.02 -21.86 9.48
C SER A 34 14.48 -21.70 9.43
N LYS A 35 13.79 -22.82 9.29
CA LYS A 35 12.31 -22.86 9.29
C LYS A 35 11.69 -22.52 10.65
N ASP A 36 12.48 -22.47 11.71
CA ASP A 36 12.02 -22.12 13.06
C ASP A 36 11.87 -20.60 13.27
N VAL A 37 12.32 -19.80 12.29
CA VAL A 37 12.28 -18.34 12.35
C VAL A 37 11.18 -17.80 11.45
N CYS A 38 10.21 -17.04 12.00
CA CYS A 38 9.12 -16.42 11.23
C CYS A 38 9.63 -15.59 10.04
N GLY A 39 10.73 -14.86 10.20
CA GLY A 39 11.37 -14.08 9.13
C GLY A 39 11.88 -14.91 7.94
N ALA A 40 11.98 -16.25 8.07
CA ALA A 40 12.34 -17.16 6.99
C ALA A 40 11.25 -17.35 5.93
N PHE A 41 10.03 -16.89 6.20
CA PHE A 41 8.88 -17.10 5.33
C PHE A 41 8.42 -15.79 4.66
N ARG A 42 7.86 -15.96 3.46
CA ARG A 42 6.97 -14.94 2.84
C ARG A 42 5.55 -15.33 3.14
N SER A 43 4.80 -14.41 3.69
CA SER A 43 3.36 -14.60 3.89
C SER A 43 2.63 -14.22 2.61
N ILE A 44 1.82 -15.13 2.08
CA ILE A 44 0.92 -14.86 0.96
C ILE A 44 -0.51 -14.96 1.49
N LEU A 45 -1.31 -13.93 1.25
CA LEU A 45 -2.72 -13.90 1.60
C LEU A 45 -3.56 -14.41 0.42
N ILE A 46 -4.35 -15.44 0.65
CA ILE A 46 -5.29 -15.99 -0.31
C ILE A 46 -6.67 -15.45 0.02
N SER A 47 -7.15 -14.51 -0.78
CA SER A 47 -8.46 -13.88 -0.63
C SER A 47 -9.54 -14.54 -1.49
N SER A 48 -10.81 -14.23 -1.19
CA SER A 48 -11.97 -14.70 -1.93
C SER A 48 -11.88 -14.41 -3.44
N MET A 49 -12.09 -15.42 -4.29
CA MET A 49 -12.12 -15.25 -5.75
C MET A 49 -13.21 -14.30 -6.21
N VAL A 50 -14.38 -14.35 -5.57
CA VAL A 50 -15.50 -13.44 -5.86
C VAL A 50 -15.14 -12.01 -5.49
N GLY A 51 -14.57 -11.80 -4.31
CA GLY A 51 -14.04 -10.52 -3.87
C GLY A 51 -12.99 -9.98 -4.84
N LYS A 52 -11.98 -10.77 -5.19
CA LYS A 52 -10.93 -10.39 -6.16
C LYS A 52 -11.49 -9.93 -7.50
N THR A 53 -12.55 -10.57 -7.99
CA THR A 53 -13.18 -10.19 -9.27
C THR A 53 -13.79 -8.80 -9.17
N LEU A 54 -14.52 -8.50 -8.10
CA LEU A 54 -15.05 -7.16 -7.83
C LEU A 54 -13.92 -6.12 -7.68
N HIS A 55 -12.90 -6.43 -6.88
CA HIS A 55 -11.77 -5.55 -6.63
C HIS A 55 -11.00 -5.25 -7.91
N LYS A 56 -10.81 -6.23 -8.79
CA LYS A 56 -10.18 -6.04 -10.10
C LYS A 56 -11.00 -5.10 -11.00
N ALA A 57 -12.33 -5.22 -11.00
CA ALA A 57 -13.19 -4.31 -11.73
C ALA A 57 -13.15 -2.88 -11.17
N MET A 58 -13.16 -2.73 -9.84
CA MET A 58 -13.00 -1.45 -9.16
C MET A 58 -11.64 -0.81 -9.50
N ARG A 59 -10.56 -1.57 -9.43
CA ARG A 59 -9.21 -1.13 -9.80
C ARG A 59 -9.16 -0.60 -11.23
N SER A 60 -9.73 -1.34 -12.17
CA SER A 60 -9.78 -0.92 -13.59
C SER A 60 -10.46 0.43 -13.76
N LYS A 61 -11.56 0.68 -13.05
CA LYS A 61 -12.29 1.95 -13.08
C LYS A 61 -11.52 3.11 -12.44
N GLN A 62 -10.59 2.83 -11.53
CA GLN A 62 -9.77 3.85 -10.86
C GLN A 62 -8.38 4.02 -11.49
N SER A 63 -8.10 3.31 -12.58
CA SER A 63 -6.77 3.26 -13.20
C SER A 63 -6.25 4.64 -13.60
N ASP A 64 -7.08 5.44 -14.27
CA ASP A 64 -6.68 6.77 -14.77
C ASP A 64 -6.40 7.73 -13.61
N LEU A 65 -7.25 7.73 -12.59
CA LEU A 65 -7.06 8.53 -11.38
C LEU A 65 -5.78 8.11 -10.65
N TYR A 66 -5.54 6.81 -10.55
CA TYR A 66 -4.32 6.27 -9.95
C TYR A 66 -3.08 6.73 -10.70
N HIS A 67 -3.05 6.53 -12.02
CA HIS A 67 -1.89 6.89 -12.84
C HIS A 67 -1.61 8.39 -12.89
N SER A 68 -2.64 9.24 -12.83
CA SER A 68 -2.48 10.70 -12.77
C SER A 68 -1.90 11.18 -11.44
N TYR A 69 -2.16 10.45 -10.35
CA TYR A 69 -1.65 10.81 -9.03
C TYR A 69 -0.22 10.34 -8.77
N LEU A 70 0.23 9.26 -9.42
CA LEU A 70 1.57 8.73 -9.22
C LEU A 70 2.64 9.80 -9.46
N HIS A 71 3.69 9.77 -8.64
CA HIS A 71 4.86 10.61 -8.85
C HIS A 71 5.52 10.30 -10.20
N ALA A 72 6.03 11.31 -10.92
CA ALA A 72 6.58 11.14 -12.26
C ALA A 72 7.67 10.06 -12.34
N GLN A 73 8.52 9.98 -11.33
CA GLN A 73 9.62 9.02 -11.22
C GLN A 73 9.21 7.67 -10.63
N GLN A 74 7.97 7.49 -10.21
CA GLN A 74 7.46 6.22 -9.68
C GLN A 74 7.14 5.27 -10.84
N LEU A 75 8.10 4.44 -11.21
CA LEU A 75 7.99 3.52 -12.35
C LEU A 75 7.25 2.22 -11.99
N GLY A 76 7.33 1.80 -10.73
CA GLY A 76 6.66 0.59 -10.25
C GLY A 76 5.13 0.71 -10.26
N GLY A 77 4.44 -0.35 -10.69
CA GLY A 77 2.98 -0.38 -10.74
C GLY A 77 2.36 0.38 -11.92
N ARG A 78 3.14 0.97 -12.80
CA ARG A 78 2.65 1.65 -14.02
C ARG A 78 2.46 0.67 -15.16
N LYS A 79 1.29 0.73 -15.80
CA LYS A 79 1.01 -0.06 -17.01
C LYS A 79 1.95 0.34 -18.14
N GLY A 80 2.57 -0.64 -18.78
CA GLY A 80 3.46 -0.42 -19.94
C GLY A 80 4.88 0.07 -19.57
N VAL A 81 5.20 0.23 -18.29
CA VAL A 81 6.54 0.62 -17.85
C VAL A 81 7.33 -0.62 -17.43
N SER A 82 8.48 -0.82 -18.04
CA SER A 82 9.39 -1.92 -17.72
C SER A 82 10.30 -1.57 -16.52
N VAL A 83 10.56 -2.54 -15.65
CA VAL A 83 11.55 -2.40 -14.57
C VAL A 83 12.95 -2.07 -15.13
N SER A 84 13.30 -2.58 -16.31
CA SER A 84 14.58 -2.29 -16.97
C SER A 84 14.74 -0.80 -17.31
N LEU A 85 13.65 -0.05 -17.52
CA LEU A 85 13.71 1.40 -17.74
C LEU A 85 14.36 2.12 -16.56
N GLY A 86 13.99 1.76 -15.30
CA GLY A 86 14.61 2.33 -14.11
C GLY A 86 16.12 2.09 -14.08
N GLY A 87 16.56 0.88 -14.40
CA GLY A 87 17.97 0.56 -14.49
C GLY A 87 18.72 1.35 -15.60
N HIS A 88 18.07 1.58 -16.73
CA HIS A 88 18.64 2.40 -17.82
C HIS A 88 18.76 3.88 -17.41
N LEU A 89 17.74 4.42 -16.75
CA LEU A 89 17.76 5.81 -16.27
C LEU A 89 18.90 6.04 -15.26
N ILE A 90 19.09 5.13 -14.31
CA ILE A 90 20.20 5.21 -13.34
C ILE A 90 21.56 5.16 -14.06
N ARG A 91 21.74 4.25 -15.02
CA ARG A 91 23.00 4.15 -15.78
C ARG A 91 23.24 5.40 -16.60
N ALA A 92 22.21 5.93 -17.27
CA ALA A 92 22.33 7.18 -18.05
C ALA A 92 22.71 8.36 -17.13
N PHE A 93 22.06 8.48 -15.96
CA PHE A 93 22.39 9.47 -14.95
C PHE A 93 23.85 9.38 -14.56
N LEU A 94 24.33 8.22 -14.11
CA LEU A 94 25.71 8.00 -13.69
C LEU A 94 26.71 8.34 -14.82
N ARG A 95 26.40 8.00 -16.07
CA ARG A 95 27.24 8.31 -17.22
C ARG A 95 27.36 9.81 -17.45
N ILE A 96 26.24 10.53 -17.45
CA ILE A 96 26.21 11.99 -17.66
C ILE A 96 27.09 12.71 -16.63
N PHE A 97 26.96 12.34 -15.34
CA PHE A 97 27.75 12.96 -14.29
C PHE A 97 29.24 12.60 -14.37
N LYS A 98 29.55 11.35 -14.74
CA LYS A 98 30.92 10.91 -15.00
C LYS A 98 31.56 11.73 -16.14
N ASP A 99 30.84 11.88 -17.26
CA ASP A 99 31.33 12.62 -18.45
C ASP A 99 31.56 14.12 -18.12
N ARG A 100 30.81 14.65 -17.13
CA ARG A 100 30.96 16.03 -16.61
C ARG A 100 31.99 16.16 -15.51
N ASN A 101 32.66 15.07 -15.13
CA ASN A 101 33.58 15.00 -14.01
C ASN A 101 32.98 15.51 -12.68
N GLN A 102 31.67 15.24 -12.46
CA GLN A 102 30.93 15.64 -11.26
C GLN A 102 30.76 14.43 -10.33
N PRO A 103 31.05 14.60 -9.02
CA PRO A 103 30.80 13.53 -8.06
C PRO A 103 29.31 13.25 -7.95
N THR A 104 28.95 11.97 -7.92
CA THR A 104 27.56 11.55 -7.79
C THR A 104 27.46 10.27 -6.98
N ALA A 105 26.31 10.07 -6.34
CA ALA A 105 26.01 8.87 -5.58
C ALA A 105 24.59 8.38 -5.87
N VAL A 106 24.38 7.08 -5.74
CA VAL A 106 23.07 6.44 -5.82
C VAL A 106 22.82 5.70 -4.51
N LEU A 107 21.74 6.08 -3.83
CA LEU A 107 21.29 5.40 -2.63
C LEU A 107 20.18 4.41 -2.97
N PHE A 108 20.37 3.13 -2.63
CA PHE A 108 19.36 2.09 -2.75
C PHE A 108 18.68 1.90 -1.39
N ILE A 109 17.36 2.07 -1.35
CA ILE A 109 16.57 1.87 -0.14
C ILE A 109 15.60 0.71 -0.40
N ASP A 110 15.65 -0.32 0.46
CA ASP A 110 14.70 -1.44 0.43
C ASP A 110 13.75 -1.34 1.63
N LEU A 111 12.46 -1.56 1.36
CA LEU A 111 11.43 -1.55 2.39
C LEU A 111 11.08 -2.98 2.77
N GLN A 112 11.47 -3.39 3.96
CA GLN A 112 11.11 -4.69 4.49
C GLN A 112 9.59 -4.80 4.69
N GLU A 113 8.98 -5.84 4.11
CA GLU A 113 7.53 -6.12 4.25
C GLU A 113 6.63 -4.96 3.84
N ALA A 114 7.00 -4.20 2.82
CA ALA A 114 6.38 -2.95 2.41
C ALA A 114 4.84 -2.96 2.40
N PHE A 115 4.23 -4.00 1.81
CA PHE A 115 2.76 -4.11 1.75
C PHE A 115 2.10 -4.34 3.11
N TYR A 116 2.77 -5.02 4.04
CA TYR A 116 2.26 -5.26 5.39
C TYR A 116 2.43 -4.05 6.31
N ARG A 117 3.35 -3.14 5.97
CA ARG A 117 3.68 -1.96 6.77
C ARG A 117 2.87 -0.71 6.39
N VAL A 118 1.98 -0.80 5.41
CA VAL A 118 1.13 0.33 5.02
C VAL A 118 0.27 0.79 6.19
N ILE A 119 0.42 2.05 6.57
CA ILE A 119 -0.45 2.74 7.54
C ILE A 119 -1.70 3.18 6.77
N ARG A 120 -2.78 2.40 6.89
CA ARG A 120 -4.02 2.59 6.11
C ARG A 120 -4.59 4.00 6.13
N PRO A 121 -4.66 4.71 7.26
CA PRO A 121 -5.17 6.07 7.30
C PRO A 121 -4.42 7.06 6.43
N LEU A 122 -3.10 6.94 6.32
CA LEU A 122 -2.30 7.77 5.43
C LEU A 122 -2.66 7.56 3.96
N ALA A 123 -3.01 6.32 3.60
CA ALA A 123 -3.38 5.96 2.24
C ALA A 123 -4.87 6.20 1.95
N LEU A 124 -5.78 5.79 2.86
CA LEU A 124 -7.20 5.55 2.58
C LEU A 124 -8.17 6.48 3.33
N SER A 125 -7.68 7.38 4.12
CA SER A 125 -8.38 8.14 5.16
C SER A 125 -9.02 7.26 6.26
N GLY A 126 -9.04 7.76 7.46
CA GLY A 126 -9.63 7.09 8.62
C GLY A 126 -9.75 8.08 9.77
N HIS A 127 -10.54 7.72 10.77
CA HIS A 127 -10.54 8.47 12.01
C HIS A 127 -9.52 7.84 12.95
N TRP A 128 -8.58 8.65 13.44
CA TRP A 128 -7.58 8.23 14.42
C TRP A 128 -7.63 9.17 15.60
N ASP A 129 -7.86 8.60 16.77
CA ASP A 129 -7.70 9.30 18.02
C ASP A 129 -6.27 9.11 18.59
N ASP A 130 -5.96 9.85 19.63
CA ASP A 130 -4.62 9.83 20.25
C ASP A 130 -4.26 8.44 20.80
N ALA A 131 -5.24 7.63 21.24
CA ALA A 131 -5.01 6.27 21.73
C ALA A 131 -4.56 5.33 20.60
N HIS A 132 -5.19 5.43 19.42
CA HIS A 132 -4.79 4.66 18.24
C HIS A 132 -3.39 5.07 17.76
N ILE A 133 -3.06 6.36 17.76
CA ILE A 133 -1.73 6.87 17.37
C ILE A 133 -0.68 6.36 18.36
N ALA A 134 -0.93 6.46 19.67
CA ALA A 134 -0.01 5.97 20.68
C ALA A 134 0.22 4.45 20.58
N SER A 135 -0.84 3.67 20.35
CA SER A 135 -0.74 2.24 20.10
C SER A 135 0.10 1.90 18.88
N LEU A 136 -0.07 2.65 17.79
CA LEU A 136 0.72 2.46 16.58
C LEU A 136 2.19 2.81 16.81
N ALA A 137 2.46 3.94 17.47
CA ALA A 137 3.81 4.38 17.79
C ALA A 137 4.56 3.37 18.67
N ALA A 138 3.89 2.84 19.70
CA ALA A 138 4.45 1.80 20.58
C ALA A 138 4.80 0.52 19.80
N ARG A 139 3.93 0.08 18.89
CA ARG A 139 4.14 -1.12 18.06
C ARG A 139 5.25 -0.97 17.05
N LEU A 140 5.46 0.23 16.53
CA LEU A 140 6.52 0.56 15.56
C LEU A 140 7.80 1.01 16.25
N HIS A 141 7.83 1.08 17.57
CA HIS A 141 8.95 1.61 18.36
C HIS A 141 9.41 2.99 17.88
N LEU A 142 8.44 3.90 17.65
CA LEU A 142 8.72 5.24 17.16
C LEU A 142 9.15 6.17 18.29
N ASP A 143 10.17 6.97 18.05
CA ASP A 143 10.56 8.06 18.94
C ASP A 143 9.49 9.16 18.97
N TYR A 144 9.51 9.98 20.02
CA TYR A 144 8.53 11.05 20.23
C TYR A 144 8.43 12.01 19.03
N HIS A 145 9.54 12.40 18.43
CA HIS A 145 9.57 13.29 17.26
C HIS A 145 8.90 12.65 16.06
N ILE A 146 9.22 11.39 15.77
CA ILE A 146 8.62 10.64 14.66
C ILE A 146 7.11 10.42 14.91
N MET A 147 6.70 10.23 16.17
CA MET A 147 5.29 10.12 16.53
C MET A 147 4.54 11.43 16.28
N HIS A 148 5.15 12.59 16.59
CA HIS A 148 4.58 13.91 16.34
C HIS A 148 4.39 14.14 14.84
N ASP A 149 5.41 13.92 14.04
CA ASP A 149 5.35 14.03 12.58
C ASP A 149 4.31 13.09 11.98
N LEU A 150 4.23 11.85 12.50
CA LEU A 150 3.20 10.89 12.08
C LEU A 150 1.79 11.41 12.39
N LYS A 151 1.60 12.02 13.57
CA LYS A 151 0.31 12.60 13.97
C LYS A 151 -0.10 13.73 13.02
N GLU A 152 0.82 14.64 12.68
CA GLU A 152 0.56 15.71 11.71
C GLU A 152 0.14 15.14 10.36
N HIS A 153 0.87 14.15 9.83
CA HIS A 153 0.54 13.50 8.57
C HIS A 153 -0.80 12.73 8.60
N LEU A 154 -1.22 12.23 9.76
CA LEU A 154 -2.51 11.56 9.94
C LEU A 154 -3.70 12.54 9.99
N LEU A 155 -3.45 13.79 10.38
CA LEU A 155 -4.44 14.88 10.37
C LEU A 155 -4.62 15.47 8.97
N GLU A 156 -3.65 15.32 8.09
CA GLU A 156 -3.76 15.75 6.71
C GLU A 156 -4.70 14.86 5.88
N ALA A 157 -5.03 15.32 4.67
CA ALA A 157 -5.78 14.53 3.71
C ALA A 157 -5.02 13.25 3.33
N SER A 158 -5.72 12.12 3.27
CA SER A 158 -5.11 10.85 2.85
C SER A 158 -4.68 10.88 1.38
N ALA A 159 -3.83 9.92 0.98
CA ALA A 159 -3.33 9.85 -0.39
C ALA A 159 -4.48 9.73 -1.43
N ILE A 160 -5.55 8.97 -1.15
CA ILE A 160 -6.70 8.90 -2.07
C ILE A 160 -7.54 10.19 -2.09
N ASP A 161 -7.54 10.97 -1.00
CA ASP A 161 -8.18 12.30 -0.97
C ASP A 161 -7.39 13.31 -1.80
N LEU A 162 -6.08 13.33 -1.64
CA LEU A 162 -5.17 14.15 -2.43
C LEU A 162 -5.22 13.80 -3.93
N ALA A 163 -5.48 12.52 -4.25
CA ALA A 163 -5.71 12.07 -5.62
C ALA A 163 -7.07 12.52 -6.17
N GLY A 164 -7.97 13.04 -5.35
CA GLY A 164 -9.30 13.45 -5.76
C GLY A 164 -10.34 12.33 -5.80
N MET A 165 -10.08 11.19 -5.17
CA MET A 165 -11.05 10.10 -5.12
C MET A 165 -12.25 10.46 -4.26
N LYS A 166 -13.46 10.29 -4.80
CA LYS A 166 -14.71 10.71 -4.15
C LYS A 166 -15.80 9.63 -4.23
N GLY A 167 -16.89 9.86 -3.51
CA GLY A 167 -18.14 9.11 -3.65
C GLY A 167 -18.05 7.63 -3.35
N VAL A 168 -18.69 6.82 -4.18
CA VAL A 168 -18.83 5.38 -4.00
C VAL A 168 -17.48 4.67 -4.03
N ALA A 169 -16.59 5.05 -4.94
CA ALA A 169 -15.27 4.43 -5.07
C ALA A 169 -14.45 4.55 -3.78
N LYS A 170 -14.41 5.75 -3.20
CA LYS A 170 -13.72 5.98 -1.92
C LYS A 170 -14.31 5.14 -0.79
N ARG A 171 -15.65 5.10 -0.66
CA ARG A 171 -16.32 4.28 0.36
C ARG A 171 -16.01 2.80 0.19
N ALA A 172 -16.11 2.29 -1.04
CA ALA A 172 -15.87 0.88 -1.33
C ALA A 172 -14.42 0.45 -1.02
N ILE A 173 -13.41 1.26 -1.40
CA ILE A 173 -12.00 0.97 -1.09
C ILE A 173 -11.74 1.01 0.42
N ARG A 174 -12.35 1.95 1.13
CA ARG A 174 -12.26 1.99 2.60
C ARG A 174 -12.89 0.76 3.24
N ALA A 175 -14.10 0.39 2.82
CA ALA A 175 -14.81 -0.78 3.33
C ALA A 175 -14.01 -2.07 3.13
N LEU A 176 -13.32 -2.20 2.00
CA LEU A 176 -12.43 -3.32 1.71
C LEU A 176 -11.28 -3.46 2.71
N HIS A 177 -10.80 -2.35 3.29
CA HIS A 177 -9.68 -2.32 4.23
C HIS A 177 -10.10 -2.16 5.71
N THR A 178 -11.41 -2.20 5.99
CA THR A 178 -11.96 -2.10 7.34
C THR A 178 -12.35 -3.49 7.84
N ASP A 179 -12.06 -3.81 9.11
CA ASP A 179 -12.38 -5.10 9.74
C ASP A 179 -11.85 -6.31 8.98
N THR A 180 -10.66 -6.19 8.46
CA THR A 180 -9.99 -7.28 7.76
C THR A 180 -9.32 -8.24 8.74
N PHE A 181 -9.24 -9.50 8.36
CA PHE A 181 -8.64 -10.55 9.16
C PHE A 181 -8.01 -11.63 8.29
N PHE A 182 -7.14 -12.41 8.88
CA PHE A 182 -6.64 -13.63 8.24
C PHE A 182 -6.71 -14.80 9.23
N ALA A 183 -6.79 -16.00 8.65
CA ALA A 183 -6.66 -17.27 9.36
C ALA A 183 -5.43 -18.02 8.87
N LEU A 184 -4.83 -18.80 9.75
CA LEU A 184 -3.80 -19.77 9.39
C LEU A 184 -4.46 -21.12 9.14
N PRO A 185 -4.05 -21.87 8.10
CA PRO A 185 -4.55 -23.22 7.88
C PRO A 185 -4.33 -24.10 9.13
N GLY A 186 -5.39 -24.80 9.54
CA GLY A 186 -5.35 -25.66 10.74
C GLY A 186 -5.47 -24.95 12.09
N GLN A 187 -5.61 -23.63 12.11
CA GLN A 187 -5.90 -22.86 13.34
C GLN A 187 -7.38 -22.46 13.37
N HIS A 188 -7.95 -22.44 14.59
CA HIS A 188 -9.34 -22.01 14.79
C HIS A 188 -9.47 -20.50 14.98
N ASP A 189 -8.39 -19.83 15.35
CA ASP A 189 -8.39 -18.40 15.61
C ASP A 189 -8.14 -17.57 14.36
N VAL A 190 -8.71 -16.37 14.36
CA VAL A 190 -8.48 -15.38 13.31
C VAL A 190 -7.73 -14.19 13.87
N VAL A 191 -6.83 -13.64 13.05
CA VAL A 191 -6.05 -12.44 13.41
C VAL A 191 -6.63 -11.23 12.70
N ARG A 192 -7.15 -10.27 13.46
CA ARG A 192 -7.60 -8.98 12.89
C ARG A 192 -6.40 -8.14 12.44
N THR A 193 -6.57 -7.43 11.33
CA THR A 193 -5.52 -6.56 10.79
C THR A 193 -5.99 -5.12 10.72
N SER A 194 -5.18 -4.20 11.27
CA SER A 194 -5.43 -2.75 11.26
C SER A 194 -4.52 -1.98 10.29
N HIS A 195 -3.52 -2.64 9.72
CA HIS A 195 -2.53 -2.07 8.80
C HIS A 195 -2.24 -3.04 7.65
N GLY A 196 -1.43 -2.60 6.70
CA GLY A 196 -1.11 -3.35 5.49
C GLY A 196 -2.12 -3.14 4.37
N SER A 197 -1.66 -3.35 3.14
CA SER A 197 -2.45 -3.18 1.91
C SER A 197 -3.06 -4.49 1.39
N ARG A 198 -3.11 -5.55 2.21
CA ARG A 198 -3.65 -6.86 1.86
C ARG A 198 -2.93 -7.51 0.67
N PRO A 199 -1.63 -7.86 0.80
CA PRO A 199 -0.87 -8.49 -0.28
C PRO A 199 -1.51 -9.83 -0.68
N GLY A 200 -1.92 -9.93 -1.94
CA GLY A 200 -2.75 -11.03 -2.47
C GLY A 200 -4.10 -10.54 -3.02
N ASP A 201 -4.55 -9.37 -2.62
CA ASP A 201 -5.69 -8.67 -3.21
C ASP A 201 -5.29 -7.83 -4.43
N SER A 202 -6.28 -7.54 -5.28
CA SER A 202 -6.07 -6.75 -6.50
C SER A 202 -5.77 -5.26 -6.24
N PHE A 203 -5.99 -4.76 -5.02
CA PHE A 203 -5.71 -3.39 -4.62
C PHE A 203 -4.40 -3.20 -3.84
N ALA A 204 -3.71 -4.27 -3.47
CA ALA A 204 -2.55 -4.17 -2.59
C ALA A 204 -1.47 -3.21 -3.10
N ASP A 205 -1.09 -3.35 -4.36
CA ASP A 205 -0.10 -2.50 -5.02
C ASP A 205 -0.60 -1.07 -5.27
N VAL A 206 -1.90 -0.90 -5.53
CA VAL A 206 -2.52 0.42 -5.73
C VAL A 206 -2.50 1.23 -4.44
N VAL A 207 -2.91 0.63 -3.32
CA VAL A 207 -2.89 1.30 -1.99
C VAL A 207 -1.46 1.68 -1.60
N PHE A 208 -0.53 0.75 -1.77
CA PHE A 208 0.89 1.01 -1.56
C PHE A 208 1.40 2.12 -2.49
N GLY A 209 1.02 2.08 -3.78
CA GLY A 209 1.42 3.07 -4.77
C GLY A 209 0.91 4.48 -4.46
N TYR A 210 -0.32 4.62 -3.97
CA TYR A 210 -0.86 5.91 -3.49
C TYR A 210 -0.03 6.47 -2.32
N LEU A 211 0.29 5.62 -1.33
CA LEU A 211 1.11 6.03 -0.19
C LEU A 211 2.52 6.45 -0.63
N MET A 212 3.17 5.64 -1.48
CA MET A 212 4.50 5.96 -2.00
C MET A 212 4.52 7.24 -2.84
N ALA A 213 3.49 7.49 -3.64
CA ALA A 213 3.38 8.75 -4.38
C ALA A 213 3.31 9.96 -3.44
N ARG A 214 2.57 9.84 -2.31
CA ARG A 214 2.53 10.90 -1.28
C ARG A 214 3.90 11.13 -0.67
N VAL A 215 4.61 10.05 -0.29
CA VAL A 215 5.96 10.12 0.29
C VAL A 215 6.94 10.77 -0.69
N LEU A 216 6.95 10.36 -1.96
CA LEU A 216 7.87 10.91 -2.97
C LEU A 216 7.59 12.40 -3.24
N LYS A 217 6.33 12.81 -3.32
CA LYS A 217 5.95 14.23 -3.49
C LYS A 217 6.37 15.08 -2.27
N SER A 218 6.17 14.57 -1.06
CA SER A 218 6.64 15.25 0.15
C SER A 218 8.16 15.38 0.18
N PHE A 219 8.87 14.33 -0.18
CA PHE A 219 10.32 14.34 -0.26
C PHE A 219 10.85 15.34 -1.31
N GLU A 220 10.25 15.36 -2.50
CA GLU A 220 10.60 16.34 -3.54
C GLU A 220 10.38 17.78 -3.08
N ALA A 221 9.26 18.06 -2.40
CA ALA A 221 8.97 19.37 -1.85
C ALA A 221 10.01 19.80 -0.79
N GLN A 222 10.42 18.87 0.10
CA GLN A 222 11.46 19.14 1.10
C GLN A 222 12.84 19.40 0.48
N LEU A 223 13.18 18.70 -0.62
CA LEU A 223 14.42 18.97 -1.34
C LEU A 223 14.41 20.34 -2.01
N ALA A 224 13.28 20.76 -2.57
CA ALA A 224 13.12 22.07 -3.22
C ALA A 224 13.25 23.24 -2.24
N THR A 225 12.92 23.05 -0.96
CA THR A 225 13.06 24.10 0.08
C THR A 225 14.47 24.25 0.61
N LYS A 226 15.38 23.30 0.35
CA LYS A 226 16.77 23.29 0.84
C LYS A 226 17.79 23.75 -0.20
N ASN A 227 17.36 23.97 -1.42
CA ASN A 227 18.15 24.51 -2.53
C ASN A 227 17.79 25.97 -2.79
#